data_710a57a0bb733a8fe3bf36cc55be3176
#
_entry.id   710a57a0bb733a8fe3bf36cc55be3176
#
_cell.length_a   1.000
_cell.length_b   1.000
_cell.length_c   1.000
_cell.angle_alpha   90.00
_cell.angle_beta   90.00
_cell.angle_gamma   90.00
#
_symmetry.space_group_name_H-M   'P 1'
#
loop_
_entity.id
_entity.type
_entity.pdbx_description
1 polymer ?
#
loop_
_entity_poly.entity_id
_entity_poly.type
_entity_poly.pdbx_seq_one_letter_code
_entity_poly.pdbx_strand_id
1 'polypeptide(L)'
;MEAAIKENKKIGLRSTAHHAQLNVVKWNVLNSARAGLTSMEHWYGLPEALFNNRIIQNYPPNYNYQNEQHRFEEAGKLWAQAAKPFSDHWNNVMDELISLDFTISPTLNIYEASRDLHLSLIHI
;
A
#
# COMPACT_ATOMS: atom_id res chain seq x y z
N MET A 1 -8.66 11.93 7.11
CA MET A 1 -7.81 10.93 7.79
C MET A 1 -7.08 11.54 8.99
N GLU A 2 -6.23 12.53 8.83
CA GLU A 2 -5.41 13.12 9.90
C GLU A 2 -6.21 13.56 11.14
N ALA A 3 -7.33 14.24 10.97
CA ALA A 3 -8.19 14.65 12.11
C ALA A 3 -8.71 13.45 12.92
N ALA A 4 -9.13 12.38 12.25
CA ALA A 4 -9.60 11.16 12.93
C ALA A 4 -8.46 10.47 13.69
N ILE A 5 -7.27 10.37 13.09
CA ILE A 5 -6.08 9.82 13.75
C ILE A 5 -5.75 10.62 15.01
N LYS A 6 -5.78 11.94 14.90
CA LYS A 6 -5.50 12.85 16.03
C LYS A 6 -6.49 12.67 17.19
N GLU A 7 -7.79 12.53 16.89
CA GLU A 7 -8.79 12.29 17.93
C GLU A 7 -8.62 10.90 18.58
N ASN A 8 -8.39 9.86 17.79
CA ASN A 8 -8.13 8.52 18.33
C ASN A 8 -6.92 8.51 19.28
N LYS A 9 -5.85 9.20 18.89
CA LYS A 9 -4.65 9.31 19.72
C LYS A 9 -4.92 9.99 21.06
N LYS A 10 -5.79 11.01 21.12
CA LYS A 10 -6.15 11.68 22.38
C LYS A 10 -6.82 10.76 23.41
N ILE A 11 -7.55 9.77 22.93
CA ILE A 11 -8.29 8.81 23.78
C ILE A 11 -7.56 7.46 23.89
N GLY A 12 -6.29 7.40 23.45
CA GLY A 12 -5.43 6.22 23.57
C GLY A 12 -5.76 5.08 22.61
N LEU A 13 -6.52 5.32 21.54
CA LEU A 13 -6.83 4.31 20.55
C LEU A 13 -5.77 4.24 19.45
N ARG A 14 -5.44 3.02 19.04
CA ARG A 14 -4.70 2.76 17.80
C ARG A 14 -5.63 2.93 16.60
N SER A 15 -5.05 3.32 15.47
CA SER A 15 -5.80 3.54 14.23
C SER A 15 -5.21 2.69 13.12
N THR A 16 -6.08 1.99 12.40
CA THR A 16 -5.72 1.32 11.15
C THR A 16 -6.50 1.94 9.98
N ALA A 17 -5.99 1.80 8.77
CA ALA A 17 -6.67 2.26 7.57
C ALA A 17 -6.40 1.37 6.38
N HIS A 18 -7.39 1.31 5.49
CA HIS A 18 -7.25 0.84 4.12
C HIS A 18 -7.03 2.07 3.23
N HIS A 19 -5.87 2.15 2.57
CA HIS A 19 -5.59 3.25 1.65
C HIS A 19 -6.32 3.06 0.32
N ALA A 20 -6.89 4.15 -0.19
CA ALA A 20 -7.52 4.13 -1.50
C ALA A 20 -6.46 4.13 -2.62
N GLN A 21 -6.47 3.12 -3.46
CA GLN A 21 -5.44 2.83 -4.47
C GLN A 21 -5.04 4.03 -5.34
N LEU A 22 -5.97 4.89 -5.72
CA LEU A 22 -5.69 6.06 -6.57
C LEU A 22 -5.24 7.30 -5.78
N ASN A 23 -5.61 7.42 -4.51
CA ASN A 23 -5.33 8.61 -3.71
C ASN A 23 -3.94 8.58 -3.06
N VAL A 24 -3.26 7.44 -3.06
CA VAL A 24 -1.94 7.27 -2.45
C VAL A 24 -0.81 8.00 -3.18
N VAL A 25 -1.07 8.54 -4.35
CA VAL A 25 -0.17 9.48 -5.04
C VAL A 25 0.02 10.78 -4.23
N LYS A 26 -1.05 11.24 -3.58
CA LYS A 26 -1.05 12.47 -2.79
C LYS A 26 -0.79 12.23 -1.30
N TRP A 27 -1.14 11.05 -0.82
CA TRP A 27 -1.06 10.67 0.59
C TRP A 27 -0.74 9.19 0.69
N ASN A 28 0.53 8.86 0.74
CA ASN A 28 1.02 7.48 0.80
C ASN A 28 1.21 6.99 2.25
N VAL A 29 1.78 5.81 2.41
CA VAL A 29 1.98 5.18 3.72
C VAL A 29 2.81 6.04 4.68
N LEU A 30 3.87 6.73 4.20
CA LEU A 30 4.69 7.59 5.05
C LEU A 30 3.91 8.79 5.58
N ASN A 31 3.05 9.40 4.74
CA ASN A 31 2.19 10.50 5.20
C ASN A 31 1.25 10.05 6.32
N SER A 32 0.67 8.85 6.18
CA SER A 32 -0.22 8.28 7.19
C SER A 32 0.51 7.92 8.48
N ALA A 33 1.67 7.29 8.39
CA ALA A 33 2.51 6.94 9.54
C ALA A 33 2.97 8.20 10.29
N ARG A 34 3.45 9.22 9.58
CA ARG A 34 3.82 10.54 10.16
C ARG A 34 2.66 11.24 10.84
N ALA A 35 1.44 11.08 10.32
CA ALA A 35 0.23 11.60 10.96
C ALA A 35 -0.18 10.82 12.23
N GLY A 36 0.47 9.66 12.48
CA GLY A 36 0.23 8.84 13.67
C GLY A 36 -0.71 7.64 13.44
N LEU A 37 -0.97 7.27 12.18
CA LEU A 37 -1.60 5.99 11.88
C LEU A 37 -0.67 4.88 12.37
N THR A 38 -1.20 3.87 13.08
CA THR A 38 -0.39 2.81 13.67
C THR A 38 -0.27 1.56 12.79
N SER A 39 -1.22 1.38 11.88
CA SER A 39 -1.19 0.24 10.95
C SER A 39 -1.99 0.51 9.69
N MET A 40 -1.72 -0.29 8.66
CA MET A 40 -2.55 -0.30 7.46
C MET A 40 -2.87 -1.72 7.01
N GLU A 41 -4.00 -1.86 6.33
CA GLU A 41 -4.39 -3.06 5.62
C GLU A 41 -3.85 -3.02 4.18
N HIS A 42 -3.47 -4.19 3.66
CA HIS A 42 -2.90 -4.36 2.33
C HIS A 42 -1.55 -3.63 2.16
N TRP A 43 -1.30 -3.08 0.99
CA TRP A 43 -0.01 -2.47 0.66
C TRP A 43 -0.13 -1.20 -0.20
N TYR A 44 -1.35 -0.71 -0.47
CA TYR A 44 -1.54 0.50 -1.26
C TYR A 44 -0.91 1.71 -0.58
N GLY A 45 -0.09 2.42 -1.30
CA GLY A 45 0.69 3.54 -0.79
C GLY A 45 2.12 3.18 -0.39
N LEU A 46 2.46 1.89 -0.27
CA LEU A 46 3.83 1.46 -0.04
C LEU A 46 4.69 1.54 -1.31
N PRO A 47 4.28 1.00 -2.48
CA PRO A 47 5.02 1.20 -3.72
C PRO A 47 5.27 2.68 -4.04
N GLU A 48 4.25 3.53 -3.84
CA GLU A 48 4.34 4.96 -4.11
C GLU A 48 5.34 5.68 -3.21
N ALA A 49 5.46 5.26 -1.95
CA ALA A 49 6.50 5.76 -1.05
C ALA A 49 7.91 5.34 -1.49
N LEU A 50 8.00 4.24 -2.23
CA LEU A 50 9.25 3.66 -2.73
C LEU A 50 9.63 4.11 -4.15
N PHE A 51 8.85 4.95 -4.81
CA PHE A 51 9.21 5.46 -6.14
C PHE A 51 10.44 6.36 -6.05
N ASN A 52 11.43 6.12 -6.92
CA ASN A 52 12.73 6.79 -6.86
C ASN A 52 12.70 8.27 -7.25
N ASN A 53 11.86 8.66 -8.21
CA ASN A 53 11.94 10.00 -8.83
C ASN A 53 10.70 10.85 -8.57
N ARG A 54 9.55 10.36 -8.97
CA ARG A 54 8.27 11.07 -8.85
C ARG A 54 7.14 10.10 -8.59
N ILE A 55 6.17 10.54 -7.83
CA ILE A 55 5.02 9.71 -7.49
C ILE A 55 3.99 9.82 -8.62
N ILE A 56 4.13 9.01 -9.65
CA ILE A 56 3.18 8.87 -10.75
C ILE A 56 2.87 7.38 -10.93
N GLN A 57 1.60 7.05 -10.82
CA GLN A 57 1.09 5.72 -11.11
C GLN A 57 0.90 5.58 -12.63
N ASN A 58 1.67 4.71 -13.27
CA ASN A 58 1.59 4.46 -14.71
C ASN A 58 0.45 3.49 -15.04
N TYR A 59 -0.78 3.91 -14.76
CA TYR A 59 -1.95 3.14 -15.19
C TYR A 59 -2.23 3.35 -16.69
N PRO A 60 -2.70 2.31 -17.39
CA PRO A 60 -3.01 2.44 -18.81
C PRO A 60 -4.25 3.32 -19.04
N PRO A 61 -4.40 3.93 -20.22
CA PRO A 61 -5.55 4.80 -20.51
C PRO A 61 -6.92 4.13 -20.38
N ASN A 62 -6.98 2.81 -20.56
CA ASN A 62 -8.18 2.00 -20.43
C ASN A 62 -8.34 1.39 -19.04
N TYR A 63 -7.65 1.92 -18.01
CA TYR A 63 -7.74 1.42 -16.65
C TYR A 63 -9.19 1.43 -16.14
N ASN A 64 -9.67 0.26 -15.74
CA ASN A 64 -11.01 0.09 -15.19
C ASN A 64 -10.93 -0.24 -13.69
N TYR A 65 -11.14 0.77 -12.86
CA TYR A 65 -11.11 0.63 -11.40
C TYR A 65 -12.20 -0.32 -10.85
N GLN A 66 -13.33 -0.45 -11.55
CA GLN A 66 -14.43 -1.33 -11.14
C GLN A 66 -14.16 -2.81 -11.43
N ASN A 67 -13.26 -3.10 -12.37
CA ASN A 67 -12.82 -4.45 -12.65
C ASN A 67 -11.73 -4.83 -11.64
N GLU A 68 -12.06 -5.70 -10.69
CA GLU A 68 -11.17 -6.08 -9.59
C GLU A 68 -9.89 -6.76 -10.08
N GLN A 69 -9.98 -7.66 -11.04
CA GLN A 69 -8.81 -8.33 -11.61
C GLN A 69 -7.87 -7.32 -12.26
N HIS A 70 -8.40 -6.45 -13.12
CA HIS A 70 -7.61 -5.40 -13.78
C HIS A 70 -6.98 -4.45 -12.76
N ARG A 71 -7.74 -4.11 -11.71
CA ARG A 71 -7.25 -3.26 -10.62
C ARG A 71 -6.06 -3.89 -9.89
N PHE A 72 -6.12 -5.16 -9.56
CA PHE A 72 -5.02 -5.86 -8.88
C PHE A 72 -3.80 -6.04 -9.78
N GLU A 73 -4.00 -6.38 -11.04
CA GLU A 73 -2.89 -6.51 -12.01
C GLU A 73 -2.12 -5.20 -12.18
N GLU A 74 -2.83 -4.11 -12.40
CA GLU A 74 -2.20 -2.79 -12.60
C GLU A 74 -1.55 -2.27 -11.31
N ALA A 75 -2.16 -2.48 -10.16
CA ALA A 75 -1.55 -2.14 -8.89
C ALA A 75 -0.28 -2.95 -8.63
N GLY A 76 -0.28 -4.25 -8.98
CA GLY A 76 0.90 -5.09 -8.89
C GLY A 76 2.08 -4.59 -9.73
N LYS A 77 1.80 -4.07 -10.93
CA LYS A 77 2.82 -3.51 -11.83
C LYS A 77 3.53 -2.26 -11.26
N LEU A 78 2.92 -1.56 -10.29
CA LEU A 78 3.54 -0.42 -9.64
C LEU A 78 4.81 -0.78 -8.88
N TRP A 79 4.93 -2.01 -8.41
CA TRP A 79 6.15 -2.51 -7.76
C TRP A 79 7.38 -2.49 -8.68
N ALA A 80 7.19 -2.55 -10.00
CA ALA A 80 8.27 -2.41 -10.96
C ALA A 80 8.89 -0.99 -10.98
N GLN A 81 8.17 0.01 -10.44
CA GLN A 81 8.63 1.40 -10.32
C GLN A 81 9.28 1.67 -8.96
N ALA A 82 9.08 0.80 -8.00
CA ALA A 82 9.61 0.94 -6.65
C ALA A 82 11.14 0.77 -6.63
N ALA A 83 11.78 1.41 -5.67
CA ALA A 83 13.19 1.21 -5.37
C ALA A 83 13.47 -0.27 -5.12
N LYS A 84 14.62 -0.75 -5.60
CA LYS A 84 15.03 -2.14 -5.38
C LYS A 84 15.15 -2.42 -3.88
N PRO A 85 14.75 -3.61 -3.42
CA PRO A 85 14.97 -4.02 -2.03
C PRO A 85 16.42 -3.80 -1.60
N PHE A 86 16.59 -3.29 -0.40
CA PHE A 86 17.89 -2.98 0.22
C PHE A 86 18.71 -1.86 -0.44
N SER A 87 18.14 -1.11 -1.39
CA SER A 87 18.73 0.15 -1.84
C SER A 87 18.57 1.24 -0.78
N ASP A 88 19.35 2.33 -0.87
CA ASP A 88 19.31 3.42 0.10
C ASP A 88 17.89 4.00 0.26
N HIS A 89 17.17 4.23 -0.84
CA HIS A 89 15.81 4.73 -0.76
C HIS A 89 14.85 3.74 -0.10
N TRP A 90 14.97 2.44 -0.44
CA TRP A 90 14.20 1.38 0.22
C TRP A 90 14.47 1.37 1.73
N ASN A 91 15.73 1.33 2.12
CA ASN A 91 16.12 1.30 3.54
C ASN A 91 15.60 2.53 4.28
N ASN A 92 15.75 3.73 3.72
CA ASN A 92 15.25 4.96 4.32
C ASN A 92 13.74 4.91 4.59
N VAL A 93 12.94 4.39 3.65
CA VAL A 93 11.48 4.24 3.82
C VAL A 93 11.17 3.21 4.91
N MET A 94 11.85 2.06 4.91
CA MET A 94 11.62 1.01 5.90
C MET A 94 12.05 1.46 7.31
N ASP A 95 13.21 2.08 7.43
CA ASP A 95 13.72 2.58 8.70
C ASP A 95 12.80 3.66 9.28
N GLU A 96 12.25 4.52 8.44
CA GLU A 96 11.27 5.51 8.90
C GLU A 96 9.99 4.85 9.39
N LEU A 97 9.43 3.89 8.66
CA LEU A 97 8.23 3.15 9.10
C LEU A 97 8.48 2.41 10.42
N ILE A 98 9.64 1.79 10.58
CA ILE A 98 10.06 1.13 11.82
C ILE A 98 10.16 2.15 12.96
N SER A 99 10.80 3.29 12.72
CA SER A 99 10.94 4.34 13.73
C SER A 99 9.62 4.92 14.22
N LEU A 100 8.58 4.84 13.38
CA LEU A 100 7.21 5.26 13.67
C LEU A 100 6.33 4.16 14.28
N ASP A 101 6.90 2.99 14.59
CA ASP A 101 6.17 1.78 15.08
C ASP A 101 4.98 1.42 14.19
N PHE A 102 5.18 1.50 12.87
CA PHE A 102 4.12 1.29 11.89
C PHE A 102 4.02 -0.18 11.46
N THR A 103 2.82 -0.74 11.51
CA THR A 103 2.56 -2.14 11.16
C THR A 103 1.82 -2.24 9.81
N ILE A 104 2.16 -3.24 9.01
CA ILE A 104 1.48 -3.56 7.75
C ILE A 104 0.86 -4.95 7.85
N SER A 105 -0.43 -5.06 7.51
CA SER A 105 -1.18 -6.31 7.36
C SER A 105 -1.39 -6.57 5.85
N PRO A 106 -0.46 -7.26 5.15
CA PRO A 106 -0.39 -7.22 3.69
C PRO A 106 -1.44 -8.05 2.97
N THR A 107 -2.18 -8.91 3.66
CA THR A 107 -3.26 -9.74 3.11
C THR A 107 -2.79 -10.65 1.95
N LEU A 108 -1.63 -11.25 2.09
CA LEU A 108 -0.98 -12.04 1.02
C LEU A 108 -1.85 -13.17 0.50
N ASN A 109 -2.69 -13.77 1.36
CA ASN A 109 -3.53 -14.91 1.01
C ASN A 109 -4.51 -14.61 -0.12
N ILE A 110 -5.12 -13.42 -0.14
CA ILE A 110 -6.09 -13.07 -1.20
C ILE A 110 -5.39 -12.83 -2.53
N TYR A 111 -4.18 -12.27 -2.51
CA TYR A 111 -3.39 -12.10 -3.73
C TYR A 111 -2.91 -13.43 -4.29
N GLU A 112 -2.51 -14.34 -3.42
CA GLU A 112 -2.16 -15.71 -3.79
C GLU A 112 -3.38 -16.46 -4.36
N ALA A 113 -4.51 -16.43 -3.68
CA ALA A 113 -5.75 -17.04 -4.15
C ALA A 113 -6.21 -16.47 -5.50
N SER A 114 -6.09 -15.16 -5.72
CA SER A 114 -6.44 -14.52 -6.99
C SER A 114 -5.48 -14.92 -8.12
N ARG A 115 -4.18 -15.05 -7.85
CA ARG A 115 -3.19 -15.54 -8.81
C ARG A 115 -3.48 -16.99 -9.20
N ASP A 116 -3.83 -17.81 -8.24
CA ASP A 116 -3.94 -19.26 -8.39
C ASP A 116 -5.38 -19.72 -8.68
N LEU A 117 -6.29 -18.78 -8.94
CA LEU A 117 -7.71 -19.07 -9.17
C LEU A 117 -7.94 -20.12 -10.26
N HIS A 118 -7.15 -20.08 -11.34
CA HIS A 118 -7.23 -21.07 -12.41
C HIS A 118 -6.70 -22.44 -11.98
N LEU A 119 -5.75 -22.48 -11.05
CA LEU A 119 -5.20 -23.72 -10.53
C LEU A 119 -6.20 -24.38 -9.56
N SER A 120 -6.93 -23.61 -8.78
CA SER A 120 -7.91 -24.14 -7.83
C SER A 120 -9.06 -24.87 -8.53
N LEU A 121 -9.44 -24.45 -9.74
CA LEU A 121 -10.48 -25.12 -10.55
C LEU A 121 -10.02 -26.47 -11.12
N ILE A 122 -8.72 -26.75 -11.15
CA ILE A 122 -8.17 -28.03 -11.62
C ILE A 122 -8.11 -29.06 -10.48
N HIS A 123 -8.12 -28.60 -9.24
CA HIS A 123 -7.98 -29.45 -8.04
C HIS A 123 -9.30 -29.72 -7.30
N ILE A 124 -10.40 -29.17 -7.79
CA ILE A 124 -11.76 -29.46 -7.31
C ILE A 124 -12.40 -30.50 -8.21
#